data_cf16e77c208243c342a3dc914f44841a
#
_entry.id   cf16e77c208243c342a3dc914f44841a
#
_cell.length_a   1.000
_cell.length_b   1.000
_cell.length_c   1.000
_cell.angle_alpha   90.00
_cell.angle_beta   90.00
_cell.angle_gamma   90.00
#
_symmetry.space_group_name_H-M   'P 1'
#
loop_
_entity.id
_entity.type
_entity.pdbx_description
1 polymer ?
#
loop_
_entity_poly.entity_id
_entity_poly.type
_entity_poly.pdbx_seq_one_letter_code
_entity_poly.pdbx_strand_id
1 'polypeptide(L)'
;MCIRDRHSDIDTLERSEIIRDMRLDVFDVLVGINLLREGLDIPEIQLVAILDADKEGFLRSETSLIQTIGRAARNSEGHVIMYADKITDSMRTAIDETERRRKIQKEYNEEHGIVPKTIQKAVRDRIRISKKAGTDITEEEKDPESMSFEELQRHIAKMMKQMNQAAAELNFEKAAKLRDRMIEYLSLIHISEPTR
;
A
#
# COMPACT_ATOMS: atom_id res chain seq x y z
N MET A 1 -7.20 3.49 -24.09
CA MET A 1 -7.56 2.61 -22.95
C MET A 1 -6.29 1.95 -22.46
N CYS A 2 -5.84 2.28 -21.26
CA CYS A 2 -4.68 1.66 -20.64
C CYS A 2 -5.13 0.64 -19.61
N ILE A 3 -4.53 -0.57 -19.62
CA ILE A 3 -4.86 -1.68 -18.73
C ILE A 3 -3.64 -2.00 -17.88
N ARG A 4 -3.84 -2.16 -16.58
CA ARG A 4 -2.85 -2.67 -15.63
C ARG A 4 -3.37 -3.94 -14.98
N ASP A 5 -2.48 -4.84 -14.64
CA ASP A 5 -2.79 -6.04 -13.88
C ASP A 5 -2.20 -5.98 -12.47
N ARG A 6 -2.81 -6.74 -11.56
CA ARG A 6 -2.36 -6.87 -10.18
C ARG A 6 -2.44 -8.34 -9.76
N HIS A 7 -1.30 -8.95 -9.48
CA HIS A 7 -1.18 -10.36 -9.07
C HIS A 7 -0.39 -10.50 -7.75
N SER A 8 -0.16 -11.73 -7.30
CA SER A 8 0.47 -12.03 -6.01
C SER A 8 1.92 -11.60 -5.92
N ASP A 9 2.64 -11.61 -7.05
CA ASP A 9 4.09 -11.41 -7.09
C ASP A 9 4.51 -9.92 -7.11
N ILE A 10 3.52 -9.01 -7.19
CA ILE A 10 3.75 -7.57 -7.13
C ILE A 10 4.05 -7.16 -5.69
N ASP A 11 5.13 -6.40 -5.49
CA ASP A 11 5.53 -5.90 -4.18
C ASP A 11 4.47 -4.92 -3.58
N THR A 12 4.45 -4.86 -2.25
CA THR A 12 3.50 -4.00 -1.51
C THR A 12 3.60 -2.54 -1.89
N LEU A 13 4.81 -2.07 -2.19
CA LEU A 13 5.04 -0.69 -2.63
C LEU A 13 4.42 -0.45 -4.02
N GLU A 14 4.68 -1.34 -4.97
CA GLU A 14 4.14 -1.27 -6.32
C GLU A 14 2.61 -1.39 -6.33
N ARG A 15 2.03 -2.27 -5.49
CA ARG A 15 0.57 -2.38 -5.34
C ARG A 15 -0.09 -1.06 -4.98
N SER A 16 0.51 -0.29 -4.09
CA SER A 16 -0.07 1.00 -3.71
C SER A 16 0.21 2.09 -4.75
N GLU A 17 1.27 1.96 -5.59
CA GLU A 17 1.48 2.84 -6.76
C GLU A 17 0.43 2.60 -7.83
N ILE A 18 0.15 1.34 -8.15
CA ILE A 18 -0.92 0.97 -9.09
C ILE A 18 -2.26 1.59 -8.66
N ILE A 19 -2.62 1.50 -7.38
CA ILE A 19 -3.87 2.09 -6.88
C ILE A 19 -3.85 3.62 -6.97
N ARG A 20 -2.74 4.24 -6.65
CA ARG A 20 -2.57 5.69 -6.78
C ARG A 20 -2.69 6.14 -8.23
N ASP A 21 -2.03 5.45 -9.14
CA ASP A 21 -2.03 5.76 -10.57
C ASP A 21 -3.44 5.60 -11.17
N MET A 22 -4.20 4.58 -10.75
CA MET A 22 -5.61 4.44 -11.11
C MET A 22 -6.45 5.64 -10.65
N ARG A 23 -6.24 6.11 -9.43
CA ARG A 23 -6.94 7.27 -8.88
C ARG A 23 -6.50 8.61 -9.51
N LEU A 24 -5.34 8.65 -10.14
CA LEU A 24 -4.81 9.78 -10.91
C LEU A 24 -5.11 9.67 -12.41
N ASP A 25 -5.94 8.71 -12.81
CA ASP A 25 -6.38 8.52 -14.19
C ASP A 25 -5.25 8.20 -15.17
N VAL A 26 -4.16 7.59 -14.67
CA VAL A 26 -3.02 7.16 -15.50
C VAL A 26 -3.40 5.96 -16.37
N PHE A 27 -4.35 5.14 -15.91
CA PHE A 27 -4.92 4.03 -16.67
C PHE A 27 -6.39 3.79 -16.31
N ASP A 28 -7.14 3.23 -17.25
CA ASP A 28 -8.61 3.12 -17.19
C ASP A 28 -9.09 1.83 -16.52
N VAL A 29 -8.32 0.75 -16.63
CA VAL A 29 -8.75 -0.60 -16.23
C VAL A 29 -7.69 -1.29 -15.38
N LEU A 30 -8.12 -1.83 -14.26
CA LEU A 30 -7.33 -2.68 -13.39
C LEU A 30 -7.88 -4.10 -13.36
N VAL A 31 -7.07 -5.07 -13.76
CA VAL A 31 -7.42 -6.50 -13.78
C VAL A 31 -6.64 -7.23 -12.68
N GLY A 32 -7.25 -8.16 -11.99
CA GLY A 32 -6.51 -9.02 -11.07
C GLY A 32 -7.38 -9.92 -10.22
N ILE A 33 -6.72 -10.78 -9.47
CA ILE A 33 -7.35 -11.75 -8.58
C ILE A 33 -7.55 -11.11 -7.22
N ASN A 34 -8.77 -11.18 -6.66
CA ASN A 34 -9.12 -10.63 -5.33
C ASN A 34 -8.78 -9.15 -5.12
N LEU A 35 -8.78 -8.37 -6.16
CA LEU A 35 -8.41 -6.96 -6.10
C LEU A 35 -9.20 -6.15 -5.08
N LEU A 36 -10.51 -6.41 -5.02
CA LEU A 36 -11.46 -5.56 -4.33
C LEU A 36 -11.89 -6.12 -2.95
N ARG A 37 -11.20 -7.14 -2.44
CA ARG A 37 -11.65 -7.83 -1.25
C ARG A 37 -11.33 -7.07 0.04
N GLU A 38 -10.10 -6.56 0.21
CA GLU A 38 -9.69 -5.88 1.43
C GLU A 38 -8.85 -4.62 1.17
N GLY A 39 -9.06 -3.60 2.00
CA GLY A 39 -8.19 -2.43 2.11
C GLY A 39 -8.23 -1.42 0.96
N LEU A 40 -8.96 -1.66 -0.12
CA LEU A 40 -9.05 -0.74 -1.23
C LEU A 40 -10.24 0.20 -1.08
N ASP A 41 -9.95 1.49 -1.10
CA ASP A 41 -10.91 2.57 -1.07
C ASP A 41 -10.71 3.45 -2.30
N ILE A 42 -11.37 3.09 -3.39
CA ILE A 42 -11.28 3.77 -4.67
C ILE A 42 -12.68 4.24 -5.06
N PRO A 43 -13.09 5.45 -4.65
CA PRO A 43 -14.41 5.97 -4.95
C PRO A 43 -14.61 6.31 -6.44
N GLU A 44 -13.53 6.38 -7.20
CA GLU A 44 -13.53 6.67 -8.64
C GLU A 44 -14.02 5.50 -9.50
N ILE A 45 -14.13 4.28 -8.93
CA ILE A 45 -14.59 3.09 -9.65
C ILE A 45 -16.06 3.25 -10.08
N GLN A 46 -16.31 3.23 -11.38
CA GLN A 46 -17.64 3.24 -11.97
C GLN A 46 -18.15 1.84 -12.33
N LEU A 47 -17.24 0.93 -12.71
CA LEU A 47 -17.59 -0.41 -13.13
C LEU A 47 -16.76 -1.46 -12.38
N VAL A 48 -17.44 -2.45 -11.84
CA VAL A 48 -16.84 -3.68 -11.31
C VAL A 48 -17.33 -4.87 -12.14
N ALA A 49 -16.42 -5.53 -12.82
CA ALA A 49 -16.70 -6.75 -13.58
C ALA A 49 -16.16 -7.96 -12.81
N ILE A 50 -17.03 -8.92 -12.47
CA ILE A 50 -16.67 -10.17 -11.79
C ILE A 50 -16.75 -11.30 -12.81
N LEU A 51 -15.61 -11.79 -13.23
CA LEU A 51 -15.51 -12.92 -14.15
C LEU A 51 -15.68 -14.24 -13.39
N ASP A 52 -16.24 -15.26 -14.04
CA ASP A 52 -16.48 -16.59 -13.45
C ASP A 52 -17.20 -16.47 -12.08
N ALA A 53 -18.26 -15.69 -12.00
CA ALA A 53 -18.97 -15.44 -10.76
C ALA A 53 -19.69 -16.69 -10.22
N ASP A 54 -19.96 -17.66 -11.07
CA ASP A 54 -20.58 -18.95 -10.76
C ASP A 54 -19.58 -20.04 -10.32
N LYS A 55 -18.29 -19.78 -10.37
CA LYS A 55 -17.27 -20.72 -9.87
C LYS A 55 -17.24 -20.66 -8.34
N GLU A 56 -18.10 -21.47 -7.71
CA GLU A 56 -18.23 -21.50 -6.26
C GLU A 56 -16.90 -21.79 -5.57
N GLY A 57 -16.67 -21.11 -4.45
CA GLY A 57 -15.47 -21.22 -3.65
C GLY A 57 -15.29 -19.99 -2.76
N PHE A 58 -14.19 -19.97 -2.00
CA PHE A 58 -13.91 -18.91 -1.05
C PHE A 58 -13.94 -17.48 -1.67
N LEU A 59 -13.59 -17.36 -2.96
CA LEU A 59 -13.57 -16.07 -3.67
C LEU A 59 -14.91 -15.66 -4.25
N ARG A 60 -15.88 -16.56 -4.29
CA ARG A 60 -17.23 -16.38 -4.83
C ARG A 60 -18.31 -16.73 -3.82
N SER A 61 -17.94 -16.75 -2.53
CA SER A 61 -18.91 -16.85 -1.45
C SER A 61 -19.80 -15.59 -1.40
N GLU A 62 -20.99 -15.72 -0.85
CA GLU A 62 -21.93 -14.63 -0.63
C GLU A 62 -21.25 -13.38 -0.04
N THR A 63 -20.53 -13.54 1.06
CA THR A 63 -19.81 -12.43 1.73
C THR A 63 -18.79 -11.78 0.80
N SER A 64 -18.03 -12.57 0.04
CA SER A 64 -17.03 -12.06 -0.89
C SER A 64 -17.67 -11.24 -2.01
N LEU A 65 -18.79 -11.71 -2.56
CA LEU A 65 -19.55 -11.03 -3.61
C LEU A 65 -20.14 -9.72 -3.07
N ILE A 66 -20.78 -9.73 -1.89
CA ILE A 66 -21.32 -8.52 -1.28
C ILE A 66 -20.22 -7.47 -1.02
N GLN A 67 -19.06 -7.88 -0.53
CA GLN A 67 -17.94 -6.96 -0.32
C GLN A 67 -17.45 -6.35 -1.64
N THR A 68 -17.35 -7.15 -2.69
CA THR A 68 -16.91 -6.70 -4.01
C THR A 68 -17.92 -5.73 -4.63
N ILE A 69 -19.21 -6.06 -4.58
CA ILE A 69 -20.31 -5.18 -5.01
C ILE A 69 -20.29 -3.85 -4.25
N GLY A 70 -20.07 -3.91 -2.93
CA GLY A 70 -20.01 -2.73 -2.06
C GLY A 70 -18.88 -1.74 -2.41
N ARG A 71 -17.88 -2.15 -3.21
CA ARG A 71 -16.85 -1.21 -3.68
C ARG A 71 -17.36 -0.26 -4.76
N ALA A 72 -18.22 -0.72 -5.65
CA ALA A 72 -18.86 0.14 -6.64
C ALA A 72 -19.89 1.09 -6.01
N ALA A 73 -20.46 0.74 -4.86
CA ALA A 73 -21.50 1.54 -4.19
C ALA A 73 -21.03 2.91 -3.65
N ARG A 74 -19.73 3.22 -3.74
CA ARG A 74 -19.18 4.54 -3.38
C ARG A 74 -19.31 5.58 -4.48
N ASN A 75 -19.56 5.12 -5.70
CA ASN A 75 -19.86 5.96 -6.84
C ASN A 75 -21.37 5.97 -7.07
N SER A 76 -21.96 7.15 -7.24
CA SER A 76 -23.39 7.30 -7.52
C SER A 76 -23.83 6.62 -8.82
N GLU A 77 -22.90 6.48 -9.77
CA GLU A 77 -23.10 5.82 -11.07
C GLU A 77 -22.42 4.44 -11.11
N GLY A 78 -22.11 3.87 -9.94
CA GLY A 78 -21.43 2.59 -9.86
C GLY A 78 -22.28 1.41 -10.36
N HIS A 79 -21.72 0.64 -11.29
CA HIS A 79 -22.32 -0.55 -11.85
C HIS A 79 -21.50 -1.80 -11.50
N VAL A 80 -22.18 -2.95 -11.34
CA VAL A 80 -21.54 -4.24 -11.16
C VAL A 80 -22.10 -5.22 -12.18
N ILE A 81 -21.21 -5.89 -12.90
CA ILE A 81 -21.55 -6.95 -13.85
C ILE A 81 -20.92 -8.25 -13.37
N MET A 82 -21.75 -9.28 -13.20
CA MET A 82 -21.30 -10.65 -12.91
C MET A 82 -21.41 -11.50 -14.16
N TYR A 83 -20.30 -11.99 -14.67
CA TYR A 83 -20.25 -12.95 -15.78
C TYR A 83 -20.32 -14.36 -15.23
N ALA A 84 -21.35 -15.10 -15.63
CA ALA A 84 -21.63 -16.43 -15.14
C ALA A 84 -22.47 -17.21 -16.16
N ASP A 85 -22.26 -18.53 -16.25
CA ASP A 85 -23.08 -19.41 -17.05
C ASP A 85 -24.42 -19.75 -16.34
N LYS A 86 -24.39 -19.73 -15.01
CA LYS A 86 -25.58 -20.01 -14.17
C LYS A 86 -25.55 -19.14 -12.92
N ILE A 87 -26.71 -18.80 -12.41
CA ILE A 87 -26.85 -18.11 -11.13
C ILE A 87 -26.75 -19.14 -9.99
N THR A 88 -25.73 -19.01 -9.16
CA THR A 88 -25.54 -19.82 -7.95
C THR A 88 -26.34 -19.26 -6.76
N ASP A 89 -26.49 -20.04 -5.70
CA ASP A 89 -27.17 -19.58 -4.49
C ASP A 89 -26.42 -18.42 -3.83
N SER A 90 -25.09 -18.46 -3.81
CA SER A 90 -24.25 -17.37 -3.33
C SER A 90 -24.45 -16.07 -4.12
N MET A 91 -24.56 -16.16 -5.45
CA MET A 91 -24.86 -14.99 -6.29
C MET A 91 -26.26 -14.45 -6.01
N ARG A 92 -27.26 -15.33 -5.94
CA ARG A 92 -28.67 -14.94 -5.66
C ARG A 92 -28.75 -14.20 -4.33
N THR A 93 -28.21 -14.77 -3.26
CA THR A 93 -28.21 -14.15 -1.93
C THR A 93 -27.50 -12.79 -1.96
N ALA A 94 -26.37 -12.68 -2.65
CA ALA A 94 -25.64 -11.41 -2.76
C ALA A 94 -26.42 -10.34 -3.52
N ILE A 95 -27.10 -10.71 -4.59
CA ILE A 95 -27.97 -9.81 -5.37
C ILE A 95 -29.14 -9.34 -4.52
N ASP A 96 -29.91 -10.28 -3.96
CA ASP A 96 -31.11 -9.99 -3.16
C ASP A 96 -30.78 -9.06 -1.97
N GLU A 97 -29.70 -9.34 -1.26
CA GLU A 97 -29.27 -8.51 -0.13
C GLU A 97 -28.81 -7.10 -0.58
N THR A 98 -28.15 -7.01 -1.72
CA THR A 98 -27.72 -5.72 -2.28
C THR A 98 -28.93 -4.89 -2.71
N GLU A 99 -29.90 -5.51 -3.38
CA GLU A 99 -31.15 -4.86 -3.79
C GLU A 99 -31.99 -4.42 -2.58
N ARG A 100 -32.08 -5.28 -1.57
CA ARG A 100 -32.76 -4.95 -0.30
C ARG A 100 -32.15 -3.68 0.36
N ARG A 101 -30.81 -3.64 0.47
CA ARG A 101 -30.10 -2.48 1.04
C ARG A 101 -30.30 -1.22 0.19
N ARG A 102 -30.23 -1.36 -1.13
CA ARG A 102 -30.43 -0.25 -2.07
C ARG A 102 -31.83 0.33 -1.96
N LYS A 103 -32.86 -0.53 -1.83
CA LYS A 103 -34.24 -0.09 -1.67
C LYS A 103 -34.43 0.72 -0.40
N ILE A 104 -33.96 0.20 0.76
CA ILE A 104 -34.04 0.90 2.04
C ILE A 104 -33.32 2.24 1.98
N GLN A 105 -32.15 2.29 1.39
CA GLN A 105 -31.39 3.54 1.27
C GLN A 105 -32.07 4.55 0.37
N LYS A 106 -32.69 4.07 -0.71
CA LYS A 106 -33.44 4.94 -1.64
C LYS A 106 -34.65 5.55 -0.96
N GLU A 107 -35.45 4.75 -0.25
CA GLU A 107 -36.61 5.21 0.52
C GLU A 107 -36.20 6.25 1.57
N TYR A 108 -35.14 5.99 2.31
CA TYR A 108 -34.59 6.94 3.29
C TYR A 108 -34.15 8.25 2.64
N ASN A 109 -33.44 8.18 1.50
CA ASN A 109 -32.97 9.36 0.78
C ASN A 109 -34.13 10.21 0.26
N GLU A 110 -35.17 9.57 -0.27
CA GLU A 110 -36.40 10.25 -0.76
C GLU A 110 -37.13 10.95 0.39
N GLU A 111 -37.29 10.29 1.53
CA GLU A 111 -37.93 10.85 2.72
C GLU A 111 -37.19 12.07 3.29
N HIS A 112 -35.84 12.04 3.24
CA HIS A 112 -35.00 13.10 3.80
C HIS A 112 -34.50 14.12 2.74
N GLY A 113 -34.93 14.01 1.47
CA GLY A 113 -34.50 14.90 0.39
C GLY A 113 -32.99 14.81 0.10
N ILE A 114 -32.37 13.66 0.33
CA ILE A 114 -30.94 13.45 0.11
C ILE A 114 -30.69 13.03 -1.32
N VAL A 115 -29.86 13.79 -2.05
CA VAL A 115 -29.39 13.41 -3.38
C VAL A 115 -28.02 12.71 -3.23
N PRO A 116 -27.91 11.42 -3.62
CA PRO A 116 -26.65 10.71 -3.56
C PRO A 116 -25.56 11.39 -4.39
N LYS A 117 -24.36 11.50 -3.85
CA LYS A 117 -23.19 12.05 -4.53
C LYS A 117 -22.01 11.09 -4.42
N THR A 118 -21.23 11.00 -5.49
CA THR A 118 -19.99 10.24 -5.47
C THR A 118 -19.04 10.80 -4.41
N ILE A 119 -18.44 9.91 -3.62
CA ILE A 119 -17.47 10.28 -2.59
C ILE A 119 -16.22 10.84 -3.28
N GLN A 120 -15.84 12.07 -2.94
CA GLN A 120 -14.57 12.66 -3.37
C GLN A 120 -13.54 12.52 -2.24
N LYS A 121 -12.43 11.88 -2.53
CA LYS A 121 -11.35 11.68 -1.56
C LYS A 121 -10.03 12.13 -2.17
N ALA A 122 -9.33 13.02 -1.50
CA ALA A 122 -8.02 13.47 -1.97
C ALA A 122 -7.05 12.28 -2.12
N VAL A 123 -6.34 12.25 -3.23
CA VAL A 123 -5.21 11.32 -3.43
C VAL A 123 -4.05 11.85 -2.58
N ARG A 124 -3.81 11.21 -1.44
CA ARG A 124 -2.66 11.59 -0.60
C ARG A 124 -1.40 11.10 -1.27
N ASP A 125 -0.45 12.01 -1.46
CA ASP A 125 0.90 11.60 -1.78
C ASP A 125 1.42 10.71 -0.65
N ARG A 126 2.08 9.62 -1.02
CA ARG A 126 2.81 8.82 -0.05
C ARG A 126 3.74 9.75 0.69
N ILE A 127 3.77 9.62 2.00
CA ILE A 127 4.96 10.00 2.74
C ILE A 127 6.08 9.16 2.08
N ARG A 128 6.75 9.74 1.11
CA ARG A 128 8.04 9.23 0.68
C ARG A 128 8.87 9.34 1.96
N ILE A 129 9.02 8.22 2.66
CA ILE A 129 10.18 8.02 3.51
C ILE A 129 11.29 8.19 2.49
N SER A 130 11.78 9.42 2.40
CA SER A 130 12.72 9.77 1.36
C SER A 130 13.93 8.90 1.63
N LYS A 131 14.33 8.09 0.64
CA LYS A 131 15.71 7.65 0.54
C LYS A 131 16.67 8.85 0.61
N LYS A 132 16.15 10.08 0.60
CA LYS A 132 16.85 11.35 0.86
C LYS A 132 17.15 11.65 2.34
N ALA A 133 16.62 10.92 3.30
CA ALA A 133 17.14 10.97 4.67
C ALA A 133 18.51 10.25 4.80
N GLY A 134 19.03 9.73 3.69
CA GLY A 134 20.35 9.11 3.59
C GLY A 134 21.37 9.88 2.75
N THR A 135 21.06 11.10 2.25
CA THR A 135 21.94 11.82 1.34
C THR A 135 22.39 13.20 1.82
N ASP A 136 22.30 13.46 3.12
CA ASP A 136 23.03 14.61 3.73
C ASP A 136 24.24 14.16 4.55
N ILE A 137 24.89 13.08 4.13
CA ILE A 137 26.25 12.75 4.56
C ILE A 137 27.12 12.78 3.30
N THR A 138 27.26 13.96 2.74
CA THR A 138 28.31 14.28 1.78
C THR A 138 29.52 14.79 2.55
N GLU A 139 30.20 13.90 3.24
CA GLU A 139 31.65 13.97 3.40
C GLU A 139 32.16 12.73 2.64
N GLU A 140 33.18 12.92 1.81
CA GLU A 140 33.85 11.90 1.00
C GLU A 140 34.12 10.66 1.87
N GLU A 141 33.25 9.65 1.75
CA GLU A 141 33.44 8.38 2.48
C GLU A 141 34.61 7.67 1.84
N LYS A 142 35.77 7.77 2.49
CA LYS A 142 36.86 6.85 2.23
C LYS A 142 36.37 5.45 2.52
N ASP A 143 36.69 4.50 1.66
CA ASP A 143 36.35 3.10 1.82
C ASP A 143 36.84 2.61 3.21
N PRO A 144 35.98 2.06 4.07
CA PRO A 144 36.34 1.65 5.43
C PRO A 144 37.56 0.72 5.48
N GLU A 145 37.73 -0.13 4.44
CA GLU A 145 38.87 -1.04 4.32
C GLU A 145 40.20 -0.32 4.04
N SER A 146 40.17 0.94 3.61
CA SER A 146 41.34 1.75 3.30
C SER A 146 41.76 2.67 4.46
N MET A 147 41.02 2.66 5.56
CA MET A 147 41.28 3.53 6.73
C MET A 147 42.29 2.91 7.68
N SER A 148 43.20 3.74 8.25
CA SER A 148 44.06 3.29 9.34
C SER A 148 43.26 3.07 10.63
N PHE A 149 43.78 2.25 11.52
CA PHE A 149 43.15 1.93 12.82
C PHE A 149 42.78 3.20 13.61
N GLU A 150 43.66 4.22 13.60
CA GLU A 150 43.41 5.49 14.28
C GLU A 150 42.30 6.32 13.63
N GLU A 151 42.18 6.26 12.29
CA GLU A 151 41.10 6.91 11.53
C GLU A 151 39.78 6.23 11.79
N LEU A 152 39.74 4.89 11.82
CA LEU A 152 38.56 4.10 12.18
C LEU A 152 38.06 4.42 13.60
N GLN A 153 38.95 4.50 14.59
CA GLN A 153 38.57 4.87 15.94
C GLN A 153 37.98 6.30 16.04
N ARG A 154 38.56 7.26 15.33
CA ARG A 154 38.04 8.64 15.26
C ARG A 154 36.67 8.69 14.60
N HIS A 155 36.48 7.89 13.54
CA HIS A 155 35.21 7.82 12.84
C HIS A 155 34.09 7.21 13.68
N ILE A 156 34.39 6.14 14.40
CA ILE A 156 33.46 5.52 15.37
C ILE A 156 33.08 6.49 16.49
N ALA A 157 34.04 7.22 17.06
CA ALA A 157 33.76 8.21 18.09
C ALA A 157 32.85 9.37 17.57
N LYS A 158 33.06 9.81 16.31
CA LYS A 158 32.20 10.82 15.66
C LYS A 158 30.79 10.29 15.47
N MET A 159 30.63 9.05 14.96
CA MET A 159 29.33 8.40 14.77
C MET A 159 28.58 8.20 16.08
N MET A 160 29.29 7.79 17.15
CA MET A 160 28.70 7.63 18.47
C MET A 160 28.15 8.94 19.04
N LYS A 161 28.87 10.05 18.83
CA LYS A 161 28.38 11.37 19.21
C LYS A 161 27.14 11.79 18.43
N GLN A 162 27.13 11.56 17.11
CA GLN A 162 25.97 11.85 16.24
C GLN A 162 24.77 10.99 16.58
N MET A 163 24.98 9.70 16.87
CA MET A 163 23.93 8.78 17.31
C MET A 163 23.27 9.25 18.61
N ASN A 164 24.08 9.64 19.61
CA ASN A 164 23.55 10.14 20.88
C ASN A 164 22.81 11.47 20.71
N GLN A 165 23.28 12.36 19.84
CA GLN A 165 22.58 13.60 19.50
C GLN A 165 21.25 13.32 18.81
N ALA A 166 21.22 12.45 17.81
CA ALA A 166 19.98 12.04 17.14
C ALA A 166 18.97 11.41 18.09
N ALA A 167 19.45 10.62 19.08
CA ALA A 167 18.59 10.04 20.11
C ALA A 167 18.03 11.11 21.05
N ALA A 168 18.83 12.11 21.44
CA ALA A 168 18.37 13.25 22.26
C ALA A 168 17.33 14.11 21.55
N GLU A 169 17.43 14.23 20.22
CA GLU A 169 16.47 14.91 19.35
C GLU A 169 15.23 14.03 19.02
N LEU A 170 15.10 12.85 19.65
CA LEU A 170 14.04 11.85 19.41
C LEU A 170 13.98 11.33 17.96
N ASN A 171 15.05 11.49 17.19
CA ASN A 171 15.17 10.95 15.84
C ASN A 171 15.76 9.54 15.89
N PHE A 172 14.94 8.59 16.36
CA PHE A 172 15.35 7.19 16.59
C PHE A 172 15.73 6.45 15.31
N GLU A 173 15.16 6.84 14.17
CA GLU A 173 15.50 6.22 12.88
C GLU A 173 16.94 6.57 12.46
N LYS A 174 17.33 7.83 12.61
CA LYS A 174 18.70 8.29 12.34
C LYS A 174 19.69 7.67 13.33
N ALA A 175 19.31 7.59 14.61
CA ALA A 175 20.13 6.94 15.63
C ALA A 175 20.35 5.47 15.34
N ALA A 176 19.32 4.73 14.89
CA ALA A 176 19.43 3.32 14.52
C ALA A 176 20.37 3.10 13.33
N LYS A 177 20.26 3.90 12.27
CA LYS A 177 21.16 3.84 11.11
C LYS A 177 22.62 4.09 11.48
N LEU A 178 22.86 5.06 12.34
CA LEU A 178 24.22 5.35 12.82
C LEU A 178 24.78 4.24 13.69
N ARG A 179 23.95 3.59 14.53
CA ARG A 179 24.31 2.42 15.31
C ARG A 179 24.71 1.24 14.41
N ASP A 180 23.89 0.92 13.42
CA ASP A 180 24.12 -0.23 12.56
C ASP A 180 25.42 -0.05 11.76
N ARG A 181 25.68 1.15 11.27
CA ARG A 181 26.93 1.54 10.63
C ARG A 181 28.13 1.44 11.58
N MET A 182 27.98 1.90 12.80
CA MET A 182 29.04 1.81 13.82
C MET A 182 29.43 0.35 14.11
N ILE A 183 28.46 -0.57 14.11
CA ILE A 183 28.71 -2.02 14.27
C ILE A 183 29.53 -2.56 13.11
N GLU A 184 29.28 -2.14 11.90
CA GLU A 184 30.07 -2.50 10.70
C GLU A 184 31.54 -2.08 10.86
N TYR A 185 31.81 -0.84 11.26
CA TYR A 185 33.16 -0.34 11.50
C TYR A 185 33.86 -1.04 12.67
N LEU A 186 33.13 -1.39 13.73
CA LEU A 186 33.67 -2.15 14.86
C LEU A 186 34.08 -3.58 14.46
N SER A 187 33.34 -4.21 13.53
CA SER A 187 33.71 -5.55 13.04
C SER A 187 35.04 -5.54 12.27
N LEU A 188 35.33 -4.46 11.54
CA LEU A 188 36.60 -4.30 10.82
C LEU A 188 37.79 -4.10 11.77
N ILE A 189 37.59 -3.45 12.93
CA ILE A 189 38.60 -3.28 13.95
C ILE A 189 39.01 -4.65 14.57
N HIS A 190 38.02 -5.53 14.85
CA HIS A 190 38.30 -6.84 15.38
C HIS A 190 39.05 -7.77 14.43
N ILE A 191 38.94 -7.56 13.12
CA ILE A 191 39.68 -8.33 12.11
C ILE A 191 41.14 -7.82 11.99
N SER A 192 41.41 -6.56 12.33
CA SER A 192 42.73 -5.93 12.20
C SER A 192 43.61 -5.98 13.47
N GLU A 193 43.11 -6.52 14.58
CA GLU A 193 43.96 -6.76 15.74
C GLU A 193 44.90 -7.96 15.47
N PRO A 194 46.24 -7.76 15.49
CA PRO A 194 47.16 -8.86 15.40
C PRO A 194 47.06 -9.69 16.71
N THR A 195 46.64 -10.94 16.57
CA THR A 195 46.72 -11.95 17.66
C THR A 195 48.11 -11.92 18.28
N ARG A 196 48.16 -11.53 19.52
CA ARG A 196 49.35 -11.65 20.39
C ARG A 196 49.47 -13.08 20.89
#